data_69e08e48eb22d207357a95b1a6c1ccbf
#
_entry.id   69e08e48eb22d207357a95b1a6c1ccbf
#
_cell.length_a   1.000
_cell.length_b   1.000
_cell.length_c   1.000
_cell.angle_alpha   90.00
_cell.angle_beta   90.00
_cell.angle_gamma   90.00
#
_symmetry.space_group_name_H-M   'P 1'
#
loop_
_entity.id
_entity.type
_entity.pdbx_description
1 polymer ?
#
loop_
_entity_poly.entity_id
_entity_poly.type
_entity_poly.pdbx_seq_one_letter_code
_entity_poly.pdbx_strand_id
1 'polypeptide(L)'
;NKIMKGELFEVTNNNLKVVSLDRYRVSIRNVTLNNSYEPVSVIVPGKTLSEINKILSGEADSDVNVFFSENHIIFEFENTLVVSRLIDGEYFKINQMLSKDFQTKIEINKKELLDCIDRATLFVKEGNKNPVIFNITDGSLKINIVSPVGKMNEEIDINKEGSDIRIGFDAKFLIDALRVIDDEVLSMYYMNAKAPCTIKDDKENYIYLILPVNLN
;
A
#
# COMPACT_ATOMS: atom_id res chain seq x y z
N ASN A 1 14.80 12.81 -4.23
CA ASN A 1 14.60 13.26 -2.85
C ASN A 1 15.05 12.16 -1.89
N LYS A 2 15.98 12.45 -0.98
CA LYS A 2 16.56 11.44 -0.06
C LYS A 2 15.49 10.91 0.93
N ILE A 3 14.51 11.71 1.30
CA ILE A 3 13.39 11.33 2.18
C ILE A 3 12.54 10.19 1.59
N MET A 4 12.28 10.21 0.26
CA MET A 4 11.53 9.15 -0.43
C MET A 4 12.28 7.80 -0.51
N LYS A 5 13.51 7.73 -0.02
CA LYS A 5 14.28 6.47 0.09
C LYS A 5 14.16 5.84 1.47
N GLY A 6 13.39 6.46 2.35
CA GLY A 6 13.16 5.99 3.71
C GLY A 6 11.68 5.89 4.02
N GLU A 7 11.40 5.20 5.10
CA GLU A 7 10.08 5.00 5.67
C GLU A 7 9.99 5.73 7.01
N LEU A 8 8.88 6.42 7.23
CA LEU A 8 8.62 7.08 8.49
C LEU A 8 8.21 6.03 9.54
N PHE A 9 8.86 6.05 10.68
CA PHE A 9 8.44 5.35 11.88
C PHE A 9 7.99 6.38 12.91
N GLU A 10 6.71 6.36 13.25
CA GLU A 10 6.12 7.19 14.32
C GLU A 10 5.63 6.28 15.44
N VAL A 11 6.20 6.47 16.62
CA VAL A 11 5.69 5.86 17.85
C VAL A 11 4.97 6.92 18.66
N THR A 12 3.74 6.64 19.05
CA THR A 12 2.94 7.52 19.91
C THR A 12 2.19 6.65 20.91
N ASN A 13 2.52 6.76 22.18
CA ASN A 13 2.00 5.88 23.22
C ASN A 13 2.26 4.40 22.87
N ASN A 14 1.20 3.62 22.68
CA ASN A 14 1.27 2.21 22.31
C ASN A 14 0.97 1.96 20.82
N ASN A 15 1.11 2.96 19.97
CA ASN A 15 0.91 2.79 18.52
C ASN A 15 2.20 3.04 17.76
N LEU A 16 2.57 2.09 16.91
CA LEU A 16 3.59 2.26 15.89
C LEU A 16 2.90 2.44 14.54
N LYS A 17 3.16 3.58 13.90
CA LYS A 17 2.75 3.86 12.54
C LYS A 17 3.97 3.87 11.63
N VAL A 18 3.91 3.09 10.57
CA VAL A 18 4.95 3.04 9.53
C VAL A 18 4.38 3.55 8.22
N VAL A 19 5.08 4.49 7.60
CA VAL A 19 4.64 5.09 6.33
C VAL A 19 5.74 4.99 5.28
N SER A 20 5.37 4.45 4.13
CA SER A 20 6.19 4.45 2.91
C SER A 20 5.46 5.16 1.79
N LEU A 21 6.16 5.90 0.95
CA LEU A 21 5.55 6.56 -0.19
C LEU A 21 6.50 6.72 -1.37
N ASP A 22 5.92 6.79 -2.54
CA ASP A 22 6.56 7.28 -3.75
C ASP A 22 5.71 8.37 -4.43
N ARG A 23 5.94 8.67 -5.70
CA ARG A 23 5.19 9.72 -6.43
C ARG A 23 3.74 9.35 -6.70
N TYR A 24 3.38 8.06 -6.61
CA TYR A 24 2.12 7.52 -7.13
C TYR A 24 1.30 6.77 -6.10
N ARG A 25 1.90 6.45 -4.95
CA ARG A 25 1.26 5.65 -3.92
C ARG A 25 1.79 5.93 -2.53
N VAL A 26 0.96 5.67 -1.53
CA VAL A 26 1.30 5.71 -0.11
C VAL A 26 0.87 4.39 0.52
N SER A 27 1.71 3.85 1.37
CA SER A 27 1.42 2.71 2.22
C SER A 27 1.55 3.12 3.68
N ILE A 28 0.54 2.84 4.49
CA ILE A 28 0.55 3.07 5.93
C ILE A 28 0.22 1.75 6.62
N ARG A 29 0.98 1.42 7.66
CA ARG A 29 0.69 0.34 8.59
C ARG A 29 0.63 0.90 10.00
N ASN A 30 -0.40 0.50 10.75
CA ASN A 30 -0.55 0.81 12.16
C ASN A 30 -0.51 -0.50 12.96
N VAL A 31 0.29 -0.51 14.02
CA VAL A 31 0.46 -1.67 14.91
C VAL A 31 0.28 -1.21 16.34
N THR A 32 -0.59 -1.87 17.08
CA THR A 32 -0.71 -1.65 18.53
C THR A 32 0.40 -2.41 19.24
N LEU A 33 1.24 -1.68 19.97
CA LEU A 33 2.33 -2.22 20.76
C LEU A 33 1.83 -2.70 22.13
N ASN A 34 2.53 -3.66 22.73
CA ASN A 34 2.19 -4.21 24.03
C ASN A 34 2.35 -3.21 25.19
N ASN A 35 3.25 -2.22 25.02
CA ASN A 35 3.54 -1.20 26.02
C ASN A 35 3.44 0.19 25.42
N SER A 36 3.32 1.20 26.29
CA SER A 36 3.45 2.60 25.90
C SER A 36 4.92 3.01 25.92
N TYR A 37 5.30 3.81 24.94
CA TYR A 37 6.67 4.31 24.75
C TYR A 37 6.67 5.83 24.58
N GLU A 38 7.81 6.45 24.82
CA GLU A 38 8.03 7.85 24.52
C GLU A 38 7.83 8.11 23.01
N PRO A 39 7.30 9.27 22.64
CA PRO A 39 7.09 9.61 21.25
C PRO A 39 8.40 9.63 20.45
N VAL A 40 8.41 8.94 19.33
CA VAL A 40 9.54 8.90 18.38
C VAL A 40 9.01 9.13 16.98
N SER A 41 9.71 9.97 16.20
CA SER A 41 9.44 10.17 14.78
C SER A 41 10.76 10.21 14.02
N VAL A 42 11.04 9.16 13.25
CA VAL A 42 12.32 8.97 12.55
C VAL A 42 12.11 8.42 11.15
N ILE A 43 13.09 8.66 10.27
CA ILE A 43 13.06 8.14 8.90
C ILE A 43 14.11 7.04 8.77
N VAL A 44 13.64 5.83 8.59
CA VAL A 44 14.46 4.62 8.47
C VAL A 44 14.75 4.36 6.99
N PRO A 45 16.01 4.10 6.58
CA PRO A 45 16.31 3.78 5.19
C PRO A 45 15.57 2.53 4.71
N GLY A 46 14.81 2.62 3.62
CA GLY A 46 14.06 1.49 3.06
C GLY A 46 14.96 0.33 2.63
N LYS A 47 16.24 0.63 2.25
CA LYS A 47 17.22 -0.42 1.98
C LYS A 47 17.50 -1.27 3.22
N THR A 48 17.62 -0.67 4.40
CA THR A 48 17.81 -1.40 5.66
C THR A 48 16.65 -2.34 5.93
N LEU A 49 15.40 -1.84 5.81
CA LEU A 49 14.20 -2.65 6.01
C LEU A 49 14.10 -3.78 4.99
N SER A 50 14.47 -3.53 3.73
CA SER A 50 14.52 -4.55 2.69
C SER A 50 15.53 -5.65 2.99
N GLU A 51 16.70 -5.32 3.54
CA GLU A 51 17.70 -6.33 3.94
C GLU A 51 17.25 -7.10 5.18
N ILE A 52 16.67 -6.45 6.18
CA ILE A 52 16.09 -7.11 7.35
C ILE A 52 15.01 -8.11 6.92
N ASN A 53 14.10 -7.70 6.03
CA ASN A 53 13.04 -8.58 5.53
C ASN A 53 13.55 -9.87 4.84
N LYS A 54 14.76 -9.82 4.28
CA LYS A 54 15.38 -11.01 3.65
C LYS A 54 16.01 -11.96 4.68
N ILE A 55 16.41 -11.42 5.84
CA ILE A 55 17.12 -12.18 6.87
C ILE A 55 16.13 -12.77 7.90
N LEU A 56 14.98 -12.11 8.08
CA LEU A 56 13.94 -12.62 8.96
C LEU A 56 13.46 -13.98 8.43
N SER A 57 13.56 -15.00 9.28
CA SER A 57 13.26 -16.41 8.92
C SER A 57 11.78 -16.68 8.66
N GLY A 58 10.89 -15.72 8.92
CA GLY A 58 9.44 -15.86 8.71
C GLY A 58 8.75 -16.78 9.70
N GLU A 59 9.42 -17.20 10.78
CA GLU A 59 8.76 -17.85 11.91
C GLU A 59 7.90 -16.80 12.63
N ALA A 60 6.59 -17.06 12.69
CA ALA A 60 5.57 -16.10 13.13
C ALA A 60 5.71 -15.65 14.60
N ASP A 61 6.51 -16.35 15.40
CA ASP A 61 6.60 -16.16 16.85
C ASP A 61 7.92 -15.48 17.30
N SER A 62 8.77 -15.00 16.38
CA SER A 62 10.00 -14.32 16.77
C SER A 62 9.80 -12.82 16.90
N ASP A 63 10.09 -12.28 18.08
CA ASP A 63 10.07 -10.84 18.34
C ASP A 63 11.27 -10.14 17.68
N VAL A 64 11.05 -8.93 17.19
CA VAL A 64 12.09 -8.01 16.77
C VAL A 64 12.15 -6.85 17.77
N ASN A 65 13.23 -6.74 18.51
CA ASN A 65 13.48 -5.59 19.37
C ASN A 65 14.00 -4.42 18.54
N VAL A 66 13.38 -3.25 18.70
CA VAL A 66 13.75 -2.04 17.97
C VAL A 66 14.19 -0.97 18.96
N PHE A 67 15.40 -0.46 18.79
CA PHE A 67 15.94 0.60 19.62
C PHE A 67 16.26 1.83 18.79
N PHE A 68 15.99 3.00 19.34
CA PHE A 68 16.26 4.29 18.70
C PHE A 68 17.34 5.03 19.48
N SER A 69 18.28 5.63 18.76
CA SER A 69 19.20 6.60 19.27
C SER A 69 19.11 7.89 18.44
N GLU A 70 19.86 8.92 18.78
CA GLU A 70 19.81 10.22 18.10
C GLU A 70 19.93 10.11 16.56
N ASN A 71 20.82 9.22 16.08
CA ASN A 71 21.14 9.13 14.66
C ASN A 71 21.03 7.69 14.08
N HIS A 72 20.64 6.70 14.90
CA HIS A 72 20.60 5.31 14.48
C HIS A 72 19.33 4.62 14.97
N ILE A 73 18.91 3.63 14.19
CA ILE A 73 17.97 2.59 14.59
C ILE A 73 18.72 1.27 14.67
N ILE A 74 18.38 0.47 15.67
CA ILE A 74 18.97 -0.85 15.90
C ILE A 74 17.83 -1.86 15.93
N PHE A 75 17.96 -2.92 15.15
CA PHE A 75 17.07 -4.07 15.16
C PHE A 75 17.82 -5.27 15.73
N GLU A 76 17.23 -5.91 16.72
CA GLU A 76 17.78 -7.10 17.35
C GLU A 76 16.74 -8.23 17.24
N PHE A 77 17.13 -9.33 16.67
CA PHE A 77 16.31 -10.54 16.54
C PHE A 77 17.22 -11.76 16.49
N GLU A 78 16.83 -12.83 17.18
CA GLU A 78 17.63 -14.05 17.32
C GLU A 78 19.08 -13.71 17.77
N ASN A 79 20.06 -14.10 16.99
CA ASN A 79 21.48 -13.80 17.23
C ASN A 79 22.01 -12.66 16.32
N THR A 80 21.12 -11.85 15.74
CA THR A 80 21.45 -10.82 14.76
C THR A 80 21.19 -9.43 15.29
N LEU A 81 22.16 -8.54 15.11
CA LEU A 81 22.07 -7.12 15.41
C LEU A 81 22.30 -6.32 14.13
N VAL A 82 21.29 -5.56 13.71
CA VAL A 82 21.38 -4.67 12.54
C VAL A 82 21.34 -3.22 13.01
N VAL A 83 22.42 -2.47 12.73
CA VAL A 83 22.54 -1.04 13.04
C VAL A 83 22.44 -0.25 11.74
N SER A 84 21.53 0.72 11.69
CA SER A 84 21.37 1.58 10.53
C SER A 84 21.30 3.05 10.92
N ARG A 85 21.94 3.91 10.12
CA ARG A 85 21.84 5.35 10.29
C ARG A 85 20.52 5.86 9.78
N LEU A 86 19.85 6.72 10.55
CA LEU A 86 18.61 7.39 10.19
C LEU A 86 18.84 8.42 9.07
N ILE A 87 17.78 8.71 8.32
CA ILE A 87 17.77 9.77 7.31
C ILE A 87 17.34 11.07 7.98
N ASP A 88 18.19 12.08 7.96
CA ASP A 88 17.86 13.41 8.48
C ASP A 88 16.87 14.12 7.55
N GLY A 89 15.87 14.75 8.14
CA GLY A 89 14.92 15.61 7.47
C GLY A 89 13.51 15.47 8.01
N GLU A 90 12.59 16.26 7.48
CA GLU A 90 11.17 16.22 7.80
C GLU A 90 10.44 15.35 6.76
N TYR A 91 9.63 14.41 7.25
CA TYR A 91 8.82 13.57 6.36
C TYR A 91 7.60 14.33 5.84
N PHE A 92 6.94 13.79 4.83
CA PHE A 92 5.77 14.40 4.21
C PHE A 92 4.57 14.42 5.16
N LYS A 93 3.72 15.44 5.06
CA LYS A 93 2.49 15.58 5.86
C LYS A 93 1.37 14.67 5.34
N ILE A 94 1.48 13.38 5.64
CA ILE A 94 0.59 12.33 5.12
C ILE A 94 -0.87 12.55 5.48
N ASN A 95 -1.16 13.07 6.68
CA ASN A 95 -2.53 13.29 7.12
C ASN A 95 -3.34 14.21 6.19
N GLN A 96 -2.67 15.06 5.42
CA GLN A 96 -3.31 15.94 4.43
C GLN A 96 -3.71 15.19 3.13
N MET A 97 -3.18 14.00 2.93
CA MET A 97 -3.46 13.15 1.76
C MET A 97 -4.61 12.18 2.03
N LEU A 98 -4.97 11.98 3.30
CA LEU A 98 -6.02 11.06 3.70
C LEU A 98 -7.36 11.79 3.69
N SER A 99 -8.25 11.42 2.77
CA SER A 99 -9.66 11.84 2.80
C SER A 99 -10.49 10.78 3.50
N LYS A 100 -11.45 11.25 4.30
CA LYS A 100 -12.48 10.36 4.88
C LYS A 100 -13.71 10.25 3.99
N ASP A 101 -13.87 11.18 3.04
CA ASP A 101 -15.02 11.24 2.16
C ASP A 101 -14.79 10.34 0.94
N PHE A 102 -15.84 9.68 0.49
CA PHE A 102 -15.87 8.88 -0.74
C PHE A 102 -17.24 9.05 -1.42
N GLN A 103 -17.26 8.86 -2.73
CA GLN A 103 -18.48 8.79 -3.54
C GLN A 103 -18.85 7.38 -3.95
N THR A 104 -17.86 6.48 -3.95
CA THR A 104 -18.03 5.08 -4.29
C THR A 104 -17.20 4.22 -3.35
N LYS A 105 -17.82 3.21 -2.76
CA LYS A 105 -17.18 2.12 -2.01
C LYS A 105 -17.49 0.82 -2.72
N ILE A 106 -16.49 -0.07 -2.81
CA ILE A 106 -16.71 -1.45 -3.22
C ILE A 106 -16.11 -2.41 -2.21
N GLU A 107 -16.75 -3.55 -2.05
CA GLU A 107 -16.20 -4.72 -1.37
C GLU A 107 -15.99 -5.83 -2.39
N ILE A 108 -14.80 -6.40 -2.42
CA ILE A 108 -14.36 -7.34 -3.45
C ILE A 108 -13.48 -8.44 -2.86
N ASN A 109 -13.59 -9.65 -3.40
CA ASN A 109 -12.68 -10.74 -3.06
C ASN A 109 -11.26 -10.41 -3.52
N LYS A 110 -10.31 -10.38 -2.58
CA LYS A 110 -8.90 -10.04 -2.84
C LYS A 110 -8.26 -10.99 -3.84
N LYS A 111 -8.48 -12.29 -3.67
CA LYS A 111 -7.84 -13.29 -4.52
C LYS A 111 -8.31 -13.18 -5.96
N GLU A 112 -9.62 -13.03 -6.19
CA GLU A 112 -10.17 -12.85 -7.53
C GLU A 112 -9.62 -11.60 -8.21
N LEU A 113 -9.57 -10.48 -7.47
CA LEU A 113 -9.01 -9.23 -7.96
C LEU A 113 -7.52 -9.38 -8.31
N LEU A 114 -6.72 -9.96 -7.42
CA LEU A 114 -5.29 -10.17 -7.64
C LEU A 114 -5.04 -11.07 -8.84
N ASP A 115 -5.71 -12.21 -8.92
CA ASP A 115 -5.57 -13.17 -10.03
C ASP A 115 -5.96 -12.53 -11.38
N CYS A 116 -7.01 -11.70 -11.39
CA CYS A 116 -7.44 -10.98 -12.58
C CYS A 116 -6.38 -9.93 -13.02
N ILE A 117 -5.85 -9.14 -12.07
CA ILE A 117 -4.83 -8.14 -12.40
C ILE A 117 -3.51 -8.81 -12.81
N ASP A 118 -3.11 -9.91 -12.17
CA ASP A 118 -1.92 -10.68 -12.57
C ASP A 118 -2.06 -11.16 -14.03
N ARG A 119 -3.23 -11.68 -14.45
CA ARG A 119 -3.49 -12.02 -15.87
C ARG A 119 -3.41 -10.79 -16.78
N ALA A 120 -3.91 -9.64 -16.34
CA ALA A 120 -3.83 -8.40 -17.11
C ALA A 120 -2.37 -7.99 -17.40
N THR A 121 -1.43 -8.28 -16.49
CA THR A 121 -0.01 -7.94 -16.70
C THR A 121 0.61 -8.64 -17.89
N LEU A 122 0.09 -9.79 -18.33
CA LEU A 122 0.56 -10.50 -19.52
C LEU A 122 0.40 -9.65 -20.81
N PHE A 123 -0.48 -8.66 -20.78
CA PHE A 123 -0.72 -7.74 -21.89
C PHE A 123 0.09 -6.43 -21.76
N VAL A 124 0.85 -6.25 -20.67
CA VAL A 124 1.71 -5.07 -20.46
C VAL A 124 3.14 -5.43 -20.88
N LYS A 125 3.64 -4.79 -21.94
CA LYS A 125 5.06 -4.89 -22.31
C LYS A 125 5.90 -3.98 -21.42
N GLU A 126 7.13 -4.39 -21.11
CA GLU A 126 8.12 -3.52 -20.46
C GLU A 126 8.26 -2.21 -21.26
N GLY A 127 8.09 -1.08 -20.55
CA GLY A 127 8.15 0.26 -21.15
C GLY A 127 6.80 0.82 -21.62
N ASN A 128 5.76 0.02 -21.81
CA ASN A 128 4.41 0.49 -22.13
C ASN A 128 3.54 0.53 -20.86
N LYS A 129 3.16 1.73 -20.47
CA LYS A 129 2.26 1.96 -19.31
C LYS A 129 0.79 1.86 -19.73
N ASN A 130 0.37 0.70 -20.25
CA ASN A 130 -1.05 0.48 -20.50
C ASN A 130 -1.77 0.30 -19.15
N PRO A 131 -2.70 1.19 -18.78
CA PRO A 131 -3.41 1.07 -17.53
C PRO A 131 -4.40 -0.09 -17.57
N VAL A 132 -4.59 -0.72 -16.44
CA VAL A 132 -5.74 -1.56 -16.18
C VAL A 132 -6.91 -0.64 -15.85
N ILE A 133 -8.00 -0.77 -16.62
CA ILE A 133 -9.18 0.09 -16.51
C ILE A 133 -10.26 -0.63 -15.73
N PHE A 134 -10.70 -0.04 -14.65
CA PHE A 134 -11.82 -0.47 -13.82
C PHE A 134 -13.08 0.29 -14.26
N ASN A 135 -14.12 -0.44 -14.66
CA ASN A 135 -15.45 0.09 -14.82
C ASN A 135 -16.32 -0.53 -13.72
N ILE A 136 -16.63 0.27 -12.72
CA ILE A 136 -17.38 -0.11 -11.54
C ILE A 136 -18.83 0.30 -11.76
N THR A 137 -19.72 -0.68 -11.79
CA THR A 137 -21.17 -0.50 -11.92
C THR A 137 -21.88 -1.29 -10.83
N ASP A 138 -23.21 -1.24 -10.77
CA ASP A 138 -23.95 -1.98 -9.77
C ASP A 138 -23.71 -3.48 -9.91
N GLY A 139 -23.21 -4.09 -8.82
CA GLY A 139 -22.96 -5.51 -8.71
C GLY A 139 -21.70 -6.02 -9.43
N SER A 140 -21.03 -5.22 -10.26
CA SER A 140 -19.88 -5.73 -11.01
C SER A 140 -18.72 -4.74 -11.18
N LEU A 141 -17.50 -5.29 -11.16
CA LEU A 141 -16.26 -4.63 -11.59
C LEU A 141 -15.81 -5.28 -12.90
N LYS A 142 -15.87 -4.52 -14.01
CA LYS A 142 -15.28 -4.92 -15.28
C LYS A 142 -13.86 -4.39 -15.39
N ILE A 143 -12.91 -5.30 -15.54
CA ILE A 143 -11.48 -5.01 -15.66
C ILE A 143 -11.07 -5.16 -17.13
N ASN A 144 -10.56 -4.08 -17.71
CA ASN A 144 -10.18 -4.04 -19.11
C ASN A 144 -8.72 -3.61 -19.26
N ILE A 145 -8.02 -4.25 -20.18
CA ILE A 145 -6.73 -3.77 -20.69
C ILE A 145 -6.69 -3.93 -22.20
N VAL A 146 -6.12 -2.94 -22.88
CA VAL A 146 -5.89 -2.95 -24.32
C VAL A 146 -4.42 -2.62 -24.57
N SER A 147 -3.77 -3.46 -25.36
CA SER A 147 -2.37 -3.29 -25.74
C SER A 147 -2.12 -3.76 -27.17
N PRO A 148 -0.97 -3.47 -27.77
CA PRO A 148 -0.61 -3.97 -29.10
C PRO A 148 -0.54 -5.51 -29.20
N VAL A 149 -0.38 -6.20 -28.06
CA VAL A 149 -0.31 -7.68 -28.05
C VAL A 149 -1.66 -8.34 -27.83
N GLY A 150 -2.70 -7.59 -27.46
CA GLY A 150 -4.04 -8.12 -27.24
C GLY A 150 -4.89 -7.29 -26.30
N LYS A 151 -6.04 -7.83 -25.98
CA LYS A 151 -6.99 -7.23 -25.04
C LYS A 151 -7.51 -8.29 -24.08
N MET A 152 -7.82 -7.87 -22.86
CA MET A 152 -8.49 -8.66 -21.85
C MET A 152 -9.72 -7.90 -21.35
N ASN A 153 -10.79 -8.63 -21.11
CA ASN A 153 -11.98 -8.13 -20.43
C ASN A 153 -12.41 -9.22 -19.45
N GLU A 154 -12.42 -8.92 -18.20
CA GLU A 154 -12.90 -9.81 -17.14
C GLU A 154 -13.89 -9.07 -16.25
N GLU A 155 -14.76 -9.80 -15.60
CA GLU A 155 -15.80 -9.27 -14.73
C GLU A 155 -15.76 -10.01 -13.39
N ILE A 156 -15.83 -9.26 -12.30
CA ILE A 156 -15.81 -9.76 -10.92
C ILE A 156 -17.03 -9.22 -10.21
N ASP A 157 -17.73 -10.07 -9.47
CA ASP A 157 -18.84 -9.64 -8.62
C ASP A 157 -18.36 -8.82 -7.44
N ILE A 158 -19.07 -7.73 -7.14
CA ILE A 158 -18.75 -6.81 -6.05
C ILE A 158 -20.02 -6.38 -5.31
N ASN A 159 -19.83 -5.98 -4.06
CA ASN A 159 -20.81 -5.14 -3.36
C ASN A 159 -20.43 -3.67 -3.58
N LYS A 160 -21.31 -2.87 -4.16
CA LYS A 160 -21.07 -1.45 -4.43
C LYS A 160 -22.03 -0.56 -3.66
N GLU A 161 -21.48 0.50 -3.13
CA GLU A 161 -22.20 1.63 -2.56
C GLU A 161 -21.78 2.91 -3.29
N GLY A 162 -22.75 3.76 -3.64
CA GLY A 162 -22.49 5.03 -4.32
C GLY A 162 -22.54 4.98 -5.84
N SER A 163 -21.84 5.91 -6.49
CA SER A 163 -21.94 6.15 -7.94
C SER A 163 -21.09 5.20 -8.76
N ASP A 164 -21.47 5.04 -10.05
CA ASP A 164 -20.63 4.34 -11.02
C ASP A 164 -19.35 5.15 -11.27
N ILE A 165 -18.24 4.45 -11.52
CA ILE A 165 -16.95 5.09 -11.78
C ILE A 165 -16.15 4.30 -12.80
N ARG A 166 -15.45 5.03 -13.69
CA ARG A 166 -14.44 4.49 -14.59
C ARG A 166 -13.09 5.11 -14.28
N ILE A 167 -12.10 4.27 -13.92
CA ILE A 167 -10.79 4.72 -13.43
C ILE A 167 -9.70 3.76 -13.89
N GLY A 168 -8.49 4.25 -14.13
CA GLY A 168 -7.35 3.44 -14.57
C GLY A 168 -6.22 3.43 -13.58
N PHE A 169 -5.50 2.30 -13.50
CA PHE A 169 -4.36 2.14 -12.61
C PHE A 169 -3.18 1.48 -13.30
N ASP A 170 -1.98 1.74 -12.78
CA ASP A 170 -0.83 0.89 -13.02
C ASP A 170 -1.03 -0.43 -12.27
N ALA A 171 -1.08 -1.55 -13.01
CA ALA A 171 -1.33 -2.88 -12.46
C ALA A 171 -0.34 -3.24 -11.34
N LYS A 172 0.92 -2.84 -11.48
CA LYS A 172 1.96 -3.14 -10.50
C LYS A 172 1.65 -2.55 -9.12
N PHE A 173 1.13 -1.33 -9.06
CA PHE A 173 0.83 -0.68 -7.78
C PHE A 173 -0.31 -1.36 -7.03
N LEU A 174 -1.30 -1.85 -7.75
CA LEU A 174 -2.38 -2.66 -7.18
C LEU A 174 -1.85 -4.01 -6.67
N ILE A 175 -1.08 -4.72 -7.49
CA ILE A 175 -0.50 -6.03 -7.15
C ILE A 175 0.37 -5.92 -5.88
N ASP A 176 1.25 -4.92 -5.81
CA ASP A 176 2.14 -4.71 -4.67
C ASP A 176 1.34 -4.50 -3.37
N ALA A 177 0.21 -3.77 -3.42
CA ALA A 177 -0.68 -3.59 -2.27
C ALA A 177 -1.43 -4.89 -1.91
N LEU A 178 -2.04 -5.54 -2.91
CA LEU A 178 -2.86 -6.73 -2.70
C LEU A 178 -2.09 -7.93 -2.14
N ARG A 179 -0.80 -8.07 -2.50
CA ARG A 179 0.05 -9.17 -2.04
C ARG A 179 0.39 -9.13 -0.55
N VAL A 180 0.30 -7.96 0.07
CA VAL A 180 0.69 -7.76 1.48
C VAL A 180 -0.50 -7.51 2.41
N ILE A 181 -1.72 -7.61 1.90
CA ILE A 181 -2.96 -7.57 2.68
C ILE A 181 -3.38 -9.01 2.97
N ASP A 182 -3.71 -9.31 4.23
CA ASP A 182 -4.11 -10.66 4.65
C ASP A 182 -5.62 -10.90 4.50
N ASP A 183 -6.44 -9.85 4.49
CA ASP A 183 -7.90 -9.95 4.40
C ASP A 183 -8.35 -10.64 3.11
N GLU A 184 -9.39 -11.48 3.19
CA GLU A 184 -10.00 -12.15 2.04
C GLU A 184 -10.89 -11.20 1.23
N VAL A 185 -11.54 -10.26 1.90
CA VAL A 185 -12.41 -9.25 1.30
C VAL A 185 -11.82 -7.87 1.55
N LEU A 186 -11.71 -7.09 0.50
CA LEU A 186 -11.16 -5.74 0.53
C LEU A 186 -12.24 -4.69 0.42
N SER A 187 -12.08 -3.59 1.17
CA SER A 187 -12.82 -2.36 0.96
C SER A 187 -11.96 -1.36 0.18
N MET A 188 -12.48 -0.92 -0.97
CA MET A 188 -11.84 0.07 -1.83
C MET A 188 -12.73 1.30 -1.97
N TYR A 189 -12.17 2.46 -1.78
CA TYR A 189 -12.88 3.74 -1.72
C TYR A 189 -12.41 4.68 -2.83
N TYR A 190 -13.36 5.34 -3.47
CA TYR A 190 -13.11 6.26 -4.58
C TYR A 190 -13.88 7.56 -4.36
N MET A 191 -13.21 8.70 -4.52
CA MET A 191 -13.86 10.01 -4.52
C MET A 191 -14.29 10.40 -5.93
N ASN A 192 -13.43 10.19 -6.91
CA ASN A 192 -13.68 10.43 -8.34
C ASN A 192 -12.56 9.78 -9.18
N ALA A 193 -12.68 9.85 -10.51
CA ALA A 193 -11.74 9.22 -11.44
C ALA A 193 -10.32 9.84 -11.46
N LYS A 194 -10.07 10.95 -10.76
CA LYS A 194 -8.78 11.66 -10.69
C LYS A 194 -8.15 11.64 -9.31
N ALA A 195 -8.92 11.32 -8.28
CA ALA A 195 -8.44 11.20 -6.92
C ALA A 195 -7.84 9.81 -6.66
N PRO A 196 -6.98 9.66 -5.65
CA PRO A 196 -6.45 8.36 -5.28
C PRO A 196 -7.56 7.37 -4.94
N CYS A 197 -7.36 6.09 -5.31
CA CYS A 197 -8.09 4.99 -4.70
C CYS A 197 -7.50 4.73 -3.31
N THR A 198 -8.35 4.55 -2.32
CA THR A 198 -7.95 4.15 -0.97
C THR A 198 -8.36 2.70 -0.74
N ILE A 199 -7.44 1.86 -0.28
CA ILE A 199 -7.70 0.49 0.18
C ILE A 199 -7.38 0.47 1.67
N LYS A 200 -8.34 0.11 2.51
CA LYS A 200 -8.14 0.05 3.96
C LYS A 200 -9.13 -0.90 4.63
N ASP A 201 -8.76 -1.40 5.81
CA ASP A 201 -9.68 -2.08 6.71
C ASP A 201 -10.42 -1.09 7.61
N ASP A 202 -11.45 -1.57 8.30
CA ASP A 202 -12.29 -0.72 9.19
C ASP A 202 -11.51 -0.19 10.40
N LYS A 203 -10.46 -0.87 10.82
CA LYS A 203 -9.61 -0.49 11.96
C LYS A 203 -8.42 0.38 11.56
N GLU A 204 -8.24 0.61 10.25
CA GLU A 204 -7.10 1.33 9.69
C GLU A 204 -5.74 0.73 10.10
N ASN A 205 -5.68 -0.61 10.31
CA ASN A 205 -4.42 -1.32 10.49
C ASN A 205 -3.52 -1.16 9.26
N TYR A 206 -4.13 -1.02 8.09
CA TYR A 206 -3.45 -0.63 6.88
C TYR A 206 -4.27 0.38 6.06
N ILE A 207 -3.56 1.27 5.36
CA ILE A 207 -4.13 2.19 4.39
C ILE A 207 -3.20 2.26 3.19
N TYR A 208 -3.73 1.98 1.99
CA TYR A 208 -3.03 2.20 0.73
C TYR A 208 -3.74 3.28 -0.07
N LEU A 209 -2.98 4.26 -0.54
CA LEU A 209 -3.42 5.24 -1.52
C LEU A 209 -2.71 4.95 -2.84
N ILE A 210 -3.46 4.82 -3.92
CA ILE A 210 -2.92 4.58 -5.26
C ILE A 210 -3.49 5.62 -6.21
N LEU A 211 -2.61 6.44 -6.79
CA LEU A 211 -3.01 7.44 -7.77
C LEU A 211 -3.46 6.77 -9.08
N PRO A 212 -4.55 7.25 -9.67
CA PRO A 212 -4.99 6.76 -10.98
C PRO A 212 -4.09 7.26 -12.10
N VAL A 213 -4.13 6.56 -13.21
CA VAL A 213 -3.56 6.98 -14.49
C VAL A 213 -4.62 7.76 -15.27
N ASN A 214 -4.24 8.89 -15.86
CA ASN A 214 -5.16 9.64 -16.73
C ASN A 214 -5.58 8.78 -17.93
N LEU A 215 -6.88 8.57 -18.08
CA LEU A 215 -7.49 7.96 -19.25
C LEU A 215 -7.84 9.10 -20.23
N ASN A 216 -6.96 9.38 -21.17
CA ASN A 216 -7.23 10.32 -22.26
C ASN A 216 -8.02 9.63 -23.36
#